data_0663ab2ecc31a06daa030f349db57673
#
_entry.id   0663ab2ecc31a06daa030f349db57673
#
_cell.length_a   1.000
_cell.length_b   1.000
_cell.length_c   1.000
_cell.angle_alpha   90.00
_cell.angle_beta   90.00
_cell.angle_gamma   90.00
#
_symmetry.space_group_name_H-M   'P 1'
#
loop_
_entity.id
_entity.type
_entity.pdbx_description
1 polymer ?
#
loop_
_entity_poly.entity_id
_entity_poly.type
_entity_poly.pdbx_seq_one_letter_code
_entity_poly.pdbx_strand_id
1 'polypeptide(L)'
;MHSETTIMMHGPLSRIVELAADVERWPEILPHYRWVTLLAGRGDRKVVEMAARRGRIPLRWRAVQEVDRAVTPPVIAYRHIWGPTRGMDVAWTFRETADGVHVCITHRFEPPWPLVGNMVTDHIIGPQFIEHVAGLTLGTIKAIVEAEATTGTSAT
;
A
#
# COMPACT_ATOMS: atom_id res chain seq x y z
N MET A 1 14.69 3.09 9.17
CA MET A 1 14.59 2.76 7.74
C MET A 1 13.60 3.70 7.09
N HIS A 2 13.93 4.22 5.95
CA HIS A 2 13.05 5.03 5.11
C HIS A 2 13.15 4.50 3.68
N SER A 3 12.01 4.25 3.03
CA SER A 3 11.98 3.88 1.62
C SER A 3 10.83 4.54 0.89
N GLU A 4 11.00 4.78 -0.38
CA GLU A 4 10.00 5.31 -1.28
C GLU A 4 9.92 4.44 -2.53
N THR A 5 8.70 4.10 -2.92
CA THR A 5 8.42 3.39 -4.16
C THR A 5 7.42 4.20 -4.97
N THR A 6 7.79 4.54 -6.19
CA THR A 6 7.01 5.44 -7.06
C THR A 6 6.68 4.78 -8.38
N ILE A 7 5.54 5.17 -8.95
CA ILE A 7 5.13 4.77 -10.30
C ILE A 7 4.26 5.84 -10.95
N MET A 8 4.28 5.92 -12.27
CA MET A 8 3.34 6.72 -13.04
C MET A 8 2.19 5.85 -13.53
N MET A 9 0.95 6.29 -13.30
CA MET A 9 -0.26 5.59 -13.75
C MET A 9 -1.06 6.47 -14.71
N HIS A 10 -1.57 5.89 -15.80
CA HIS A 10 -2.41 6.57 -16.77
C HIS A 10 -3.87 6.17 -16.58
N GLY A 11 -4.62 7.02 -15.89
CA GLY A 11 -6.03 6.81 -15.59
C GLY A 11 -6.56 7.85 -14.61
N PRO A 12 -7.86 7.79 -14.27
CA PRO A 12 -8.48 8.75 -13.36
C PRO A 12 -7.92 8.64 -11.94
N LEU A 13 -7.54 9.78 -11.35
CA LEU A 13 -7.07 9.85 -9.97
C LEU A 13 -8.06 9.21 -8.99
N SER A 14 -9.36 9.46 -9.16
CA SER A 14 -10.41 8.90 -8.29
C SER A 14 -10.40 7.37 -8.27
N ARG A 15 -10.17 6.74 -9.42
CA ARG A 15 -10.11 5.28 -9.53
C ARG A 15 -8.84 4.71 -8.89
N ILE A 16 -7.71 5.39 -9.06
CA ILE A 16 -6.44 5.02 -8.41
C ILE A 16 -6.58 5.08 -6.89
N VAL A 17 -7.12 6.16 -6.36
CA VAL A 17 -7.37 6.33 -4.92
C VAL A 17 -8.34 5.28 -4.39
N GLU A 18 -9.42 4.99 -5.11
CA GLU A 18 -10.39 3.96 -4.74
C GLU A 18 -9.73 2.58 -4.60
N LEU A 19 -8.97 2.14 -5.59
CA LEU A 19 -8.27 0.86 -5.53
C LEU A 19 -7.20 0.82 -4.41
N ALA A 20 -6.49 1.92 -4.19
CA ALA A 20 -5.50 2.02 -3.13
C ALA A 20 -6.12 2.02 -1.72
N ALA A 21 -7.31 2.59 -1.54
CA ALA A 21 -7.99 2.69 -0.26
C ALA A 21 -8.82 1.44 0.10
N ASP A 22 -9.32 0.70 -0.89
CA ASP A 22 -10.20 -0.46 -0.68
C ASP A 22 -9.40 -1.74 -0.39
N VAL A 23 -8.69 -1.71 0.75
CA VAL A 23 -7.77 -2.80 1.15
C VAL A 23 -8.46 -4.14 1.38
N GLU A 24 -9.75 -4.14 1.69
CA GLU A 24 -10.52 -5.37 1.92
C GLU A 24 -10.63 -6.19 0.63
N ARG A 25 -10.55 -5.55 -0.54
CA ARG A 25 -10.54 -6.21 -1.85
C ARG A 25 -9.15 -6.56 -2.37
N TRP A 26 -8.08 -6.12 -1.70
CA TRP A 26 -6.73 -6.42 -2.14
C TRP A 26 -6.44 -7.91 -2.35
N PRO A 27 -6.90 -8.85 -1.52
CA PRO A 27 -6.68 -10.26 -1.80
C PRO A 27 -7.25 -10.76 -3.14
N GLU A 28 -8.29 -10.09 -3.66
CA GLU A 28 -8.91 -10.42 -4.95
C GLU A 28 -8.11 -9.88 -6.14
N ILE A 29 -7.47 -8.72 -5.98
CA ILE A 29 -6.80 -8.00 -7.07
C ILE A 29 -5.27 -8.04 -6.97
N LEU A 30 -4.71 -8.29 -5.78
CA LEU A 30 -3.28 -8.31 -5.50
C LEU A 30 -2.85 -9.71 -5.07
N PRO A 31 -2.25 -10.53 -5.96
CA PRO A 31 -1.98 -11.96 -5.68
C PRO A 31 -1.03 -12.22 -4.53
N HIS A 32 -0.22 -11.26 -4.13
CA HIS A 32 0.72 -11.37 -3.02
C HIS A 32 0.07 -11.12 -1.65
N TYR A 33 -1.15 -10.53 -1.59
CA TYR A 33 -1.96 -10.48 -0.37
C TYR A 33 -2.77 -11.76 -0.23
N ARG A 34 -2.67 -12.40 0.93
CA ARG A 34 -3.40 -13.65 1.21
C ARG A 34 -4.81 -13.39 1.71
N TRP A 35 -4.92 -12.45 2.62
CA TRP A 35 -6.20 -12.02 3.18
C TRP A 35 -6.05 -10.65 3.85
N VAL A 36 -7.16 -9.95 3.94
CA VAL A 36 -7.35 -8.72 4.71
C VAL A 36 -8.64 -8.85 5.48
N THR A 37 -8.60 -8.69 6.79
CA THR A 37 -9.75 -8.77 7.68
C THR A 37 -9.99 -7.43 8.35
N LEU A 38 -11.21 -6.89 8.21
CA LEU A 38 -11.63 -5.70 8.93
C LEU A 38 -11.86 -6.07 10.40
N LEU A 39 -11.13 -5.43 11.31
CA LEU A 39 -11.26 -5.64 12.75
C LEU A 39 -12.16 -4.60 13.41
N ALA A 40 -12.11 -3.35 12.96
CA ALA A 40 -12.90 -2.25 13.49
C ALA A 40 -12.96 -1.09 12.50
N GLY A 41 -13.92 -0.18 12.71
CA GLY A 41 -14.08 1.02 11.89
C GLY A 41 -14.78 0.76 10.56
N ARG A 42 -14.90 1.82 9.77
CA ARG A 42 -15.50 1.79 8.42
C ARG A 42 -15.15 3.09 7.68
N GLY A 43 -15.36 3.09 6.37
CA GLY A 43 -15.10 4.27 5.54
C GLY A 43 -13.63 4.67 5.54
N ASP A 44 -13.36 5.90 5.89
CA ASP A 44 -12.01 6.47 5.80
C ASP A 44 -11.10 6.15 7.00
N ARG A 45 -11.62 5.49 8.04
CA ARG A 45 -10.81 5.02 9.17
C ARG A 45 -11.15 3.58 9.53
N LYS A 46 -10.19 2.70 9.36
CA LYS A 46 -10.33 1.25 9.58
C LYS A 46 -9.15 0.70 10.37
N VAL A 47 -9.41 -0.35 11.14
CA VAL A 47 -8.37 -1.22 11.69
C VAL A 47 -8.46 -2.55 10.95
N VAL A 48 -7.38 -2.96 10.32
CA VAL A 48 -7.32 -4.17 9.51
C VAL A 48 -6.19 -5.08 9.93
N GLU A 49 -6.40 -6.39 9.81
CA GLU A 49 -5.35 -7.39 9.87
C GLU A 49 -5.06 -7.85 8.45
N MET A 50 -3.79 -7.83 8.07
CA MET A 50 -3.34 -8.10 6.72
C MET A 50 -2.29 -9.21 6.74
N ALA A 51 -2.30 -10.02 5.69
CA ALA A 51 -1.25 -11.01 5.45
C ALA A 51 -0.79 -10.97 4.00
N ALA A 52 0.51 -10.86 3.81
CA ALA A 52 1.16 -10.93 2.51
C ALA A 52 2.25 -12.01 2.51
N ARG A 53 2.73 -12.38 1.33
CA ARG A 53 3.85 -13.33 1.16
C ARG A 53 4.93 -12.75 0.28
N ARG A 54 6.16 -13.10 0.64
CA ARG A 54 7.31 -13.04 -0.25
C ARG A 54 7.81 -14.47 -0.47
N GLY A 55 7.55 -15.02 -1.64
CA GLY A 55 7.83 -16.43 -1.90
C GLY A 55 7.10 -17.35 -0.90
N ARG A 56 7.85 -18.05 -0.06
CA ARG A 56 7.29 -18.95 0.97
C ARG A 56 7.15 -18.31 2.35
N ILE A 57 7.64 -17.08 2.55
CA ILE A 57 7.63 -16.41 3.85
C ILE A 57 6.31 -15.64 4.00
N PRO A 58 5.42 -16.06 4.91
CA PRO A 58 4.22 -15.29 5.24
C PRO A 58 4.56 -14.20 6.24
N LEU A 59 3.96 -13.02 6.05
CA LEU A 59 4.03 -11.91 6.99
C LEU A 59 2.62 -11.45 7.34
N ARG A 60 2.34 -11.28 8.63
CA ARG A 60 1.05 -10.83 9.15
C ARG A 60 1.23 -9.63 10.07
N TRP A 61 0.39 -8.62 9.88
CA TRP A 61 0.41 -7.42 10.71
C TRP A 61 -0.98 -6.83 10.85
N ARG A 62 -1.15 -5.90 11.80
CA ARG A 62 -2.35 -5.07 11.93
C ARG A 62 -2.00 -3.62 11.75
N ALA A 63 -2.87 -2.90 11.07
CA ALA A 63 -2.68 -1.48 10.79
C ALA A 63 -3.98 -0.70 10.99
N VAL A 64 -3.83 0.54 11.41
CA VAL A 64 -4.89 1.56 11.28
C VAL A 64 -4.70 2.20 9.92
N GLN A 65 -5.73 2.17 9.09
CA GLN A 65 -5.81 2.91 7.84
C GLN A 65 -6.61 4.19 8.05
N GLU A 66 -6.10 5.30 7.55
CA GLU A 66 -6.81 6.57 7.50
C GLU A 66 -6.71 7.15 6.09
N VAL A 67 -7.84 7.58 5.53
CA VAL A 67 -7.90 8.30 4.27
C VAL A 67 -8.25 9.76 4.56
N ASP A 68 -7.30 10.66 4.37
CA ASP A 68 -7.52 12.09 4.52
C ASP A 68 -8.03 12.67 3.20
N ARG A 69 -9.32 12.97 3.15
CA ARG A 69 -10.00 13.60 2.02
C ARG A 69 -10.15 15.11 2.17
N ALA A 70 -9.70 15.68 3.29
CA ALA A 70 -9.68 17.13 3.48
C ALA A 70 -8.59 17.81 2.64
N VAL A 71 -7.56 17.06 2.26
CA VAL A 71 -6.51 17.50 1.34
C VAL A 71 -6.78 17.00 -0.09
N THR A 72 -6.30 17.74 -1.08
CA THR A 72 -6.46 17.41 -2.50
C THR A 72 -5.08 17.39 -3.18
N PRO A 73 -4.64 16.26 -3.75
CA PRO A 73 -5.25 14.93 -3.73
C PRO A 73 -5.33 14.30 -2.33
N PRO A 74 -6.22 13.32 -2.10
CA PRO A 74 -6.28 12.62 -0.82
C PRO A 74 -4.96 11.93 -0.45
N VAL A 75 -4.74 11.72 0.84
CA VAL A 75 -3.60 10.95 1.36
C VAL A 75 -4.14 9.72 2.08
N ILE A 76 -3.52 8.56 1.84
CA ILE A 76 -3.85 7.32 2.56
C ILE A 76 -2.68 7.01 3.48
N ALA A 77 -2.95 6.92 4.77
CA ALA A 77 -1.95 6.62 5.80
C ALA A 77 -2.24 5.28 6.47
N TYR A 78 -1.17 4.56 6.81
CA TYR A 78 -1.24 3.35 7.62
C TYR A 78 -0.27 3.47 8.78
N ARG A 79 -0.73 3.12 9.97
CA ARG A 79 0.11 2.92 11.15
C ARG A 79 0.05 1.45 11.56
N HIS A 80 1.16 0.76 11.49
CA HIS A 80 1.24 -0.64 11.93
C HIS A 80 1.25 -0.71 13.46
N ILE A 81 0.25 -1.38 14.02
CA ILE A 81 0.01 -1.43 15.47
C ILE A 81 0.35 -2.79 16.09
N TRP A 82 0.53 -3.82 15.27
CA TRP A 82 0.87 -5.17 15.71
C TRP A 82 1.60 -5.96 14.61
N GLY A 83 2.40 -6.92 15.02
CA GLY A 83 3.18 -7.78 14.14
C GLY A 83 4.64 -7.33 14.03
N PRO A 84 5.44 -7.99 13.16
CA PRO A 84 6.87 -7.69 13.00
C PRO A 84 7.16 -6.27 12.55
N THR A 85 6.20 -5.64 11.88
CA THR A 85 6.31 -4.26 11.38
C THR A 85 5.68 -3.22 12.31
N ARG A 86 5.37 -3.58 13.55
CA ARG A 86 4.80 -2.64 14.53
C ARG A 86 5.65 -1.38 14.67
N GLY A 87 4.98 -0.23 14.55
CA GLY A 87 5.62 1.09 14.58
C GLY A 87 5.97 1.64 13.21
N MET A 88 5.74 0.88 12.13
CA MET A 88 5.92 1.38 10.77
C MET A 88 4.78 2.33 10.40
N ASP A 89 5.15 3.46 9.80
CA ASP A 89 4.24 4.38 9.14
C ASP A 89 4.37 4.22 7.62
N VAL A 90 3.23 4.15 6.96
CA VAL A 90 3.13 4.08 5.50
C VAL A 90 2.22 5.19 5.02
N ALA A 91 2.63 5.91 3.98
CA ALA A 91 1.80 6.93 3.37
C ALA A 91 1.75 6.75 1.85
N TRP A 92 0.56 6.84 1.29
CA TRP A 92 0.33 6.92 -0.15
C TRP A 92 -0.01 8.36 -0.51
N THR A 93 0.75 8.91 -1.43
CA THR A 93 0.53 10.24 -1.98
C THR A 93 0.35 10.17 -3.49
N PHE A 94 -0.43 11.08 -4.02
CA PHE A 94 -0.82 11.14 -5.41
C PHE A 94 -0.55 12.55 -5.94
N ARG A 95 -0.07 12.66 -7.16
CA ARG A 95 0.13 13.94 -7.83
C ARG A 95 -0.23 13.82 -9.30
N GLU A 96 -1.22 14.60 -9.74
CA GLU A 96 -1.57 14.69 -11.15
C GLU A 96 -0.51 15.49 -11.91
N THR A 97 -0.11 14.97 -13.05
CA THR A 97 0.81 15.61 -13.97
C THR A 97 0.24 15.60 -15.38
N ALA A 98 0.88 16.31 -16.30
CA ALA A 98 0.50 16.28 -17.72
C ALA A 98 0.62 14.87 -18.34
N ASP A 99 1.49 14.03 -17.78
CA ASP A 99 1.79 12.69 -18.30
C ASP A 99 1.00 11.57 -17.59
N GLY A 100 0.25 11.89 -16.52
CA GLY A 100 -0.50 10.92 -15.73
C GLY A 100 -0.48 11.23 -14.24
N VAL A 101 -0.80 10.25 -13.42
CA VAL A 101 -0.79 10.35 -11.95
C VAL A 101 0.48 9.72 -11.40
N HIS A 102 1.29 10.52 -10.73
CA HIS A 102 2.46 10.05 -9.99
C HIS A 102 2.00 9.55 -8.62
N VAL A 103 2.20 8.26 -8.37
CA VAL A 103 1.84 7.60 -7.11
C VAL A 103 3.12 7.25 -6.35
N CYS A 104 3.17 7.60 -5.07
CA CYS A 104 4.30 7.33 -4.20
C CYS A 104 3.81 6.62 -2.93
N ILE A 105 4.48 5.52 -2.57
CA ILE A 105 4.33 4.88 -1.26
C ILE A 105 5.61 5.13 -0.48
N THR A 106 5.48 5.79 0.66
CA THR A 106 6.58 6.05 1.59
C THR A 106 6.45 5.14 2.80
N HIS A 107 7.52 4.47 3.17
CA HIS A 107 7.62 3.69 4.39
C HIS A 107 8.63 4.33 5.33
N ARG A 108 8.24 4.52 6.58
CA ARG A 108 9.12 4.96 7.66
C ARG A 108 9.02 3.97 8.81
N PHE A 109 10.15 3.37 9.17
CA PHE A 109 10.19 2.34 10.20
C PHE A 109 11.40 2.52 11.10
N GLU A 110 11.14 2.68 12.40
CA GLU A 110 12.15 2.66 13.45
C GLU A 110 11.82 1.47 14.38
N PRO A 111 12.59 0.36 14.30
CA PRO A 111 12.31 -0.82 15.11
C PRO A 111 12.39 -0.47 16.60
N PRO A 112 11.43 -0.93 17.43
CA PRO A 112 11.43 -0.64 18.86
C PRO A 112 12.47 -1.43 19.67
N TRP A 113 13.29 -2.29 19.03
CA TRP A 113 14.24 -3.17 19.69
C TRP A 113 15.70 -2.80 19.35
N PRO A 114 16.48 -2.24 20.33
CA PRO A 114 17.79 -1.66 20.01
C PRO A 114 18.90 -2.68 19.72
N LEU A 115 18.75 -3.96 20.09
CA LEU A 115 19.81 -4.97 19.92
C LEU A 115 19.48 -6.08 18.91
N VAL A 116 18.21 -6.38 18.68
CA VAL A 116 17.76 -7.44 17.77
C VAL A 116 17.10 -6.85 16.52
N GLY A 117 16.68 -5.58 16.61
CA GLY A 117 15.93 -4.90 15.58
C GLY A 117 16.66 -4.81 14.25
N ASN A 118 17.96 -4.52 14.25
CA ASN A 118 18.74 -4.40 13.03
C ASN A 118 18.87 -5.73 12.27
N MET A 119 19.05 -6.85 12.99
CA MET A 119 19.20 -8.16 12.35
C MET A 119 17.86 -8.68 11.77
N VAL A 120 16.74 -8.46 12.48
CA VAL A 120 15.40 -8.83 12.00
C VAL A 120 14.95 -7.89 10.89
N THR A 121 15.23 -6.60 11.03
CA THR A 121 14.88 -5.59 10.04
C THR A 121 15.66 -5.78 8.74
N ASP A 122 16.94 -6.09 8.83
CA ASP A 122 17.80 -6.22 7.65
C ASP A 122 17.62 -7.55 6.92
N HIS A 123 17.27 -8.63 7.63
CA HIS A 123 17.22 -9.99 7.06
C HIS A 123 15.80 -10.53 6.80
N ILE A 124 14.81 -10.11 7.57
CA ILE A 124 13.44 -10.64 7.48
C ILE A 124 12.47 -9.61 6.89
N ILE A 125 12.54 -8.36 7.34
CA ILE A 125 11.65 -7.27 6.92
C ILE A 125 12.38 -6.27 6.04
N GLY A 126 13.62 -6.49 5.70
CA GLY A 126 14.52 -5.55 5.05
C GLY A 126 13.90 -4.69 3.94
N PRO A 127 14.53 -3.58 3.59
CA PRO A 127 14.03 -2.66 2.55
C PRO A 127 13.56 -3.38 1.30
N GLN A 128 14.27 -4.45 0.92
CA GLN A 128 13.94 -5.27 -0.25
C GLN A 128 12.57 -5.97 -0.15
N PHE A 129 12.11 -6.38 1.05
CA PHE A 129 10.78 -6.98 1.21
C PHE A 129 9.70 -5.92 1.02
N ILE A 130 9.87 -4.79 1.66
CA ILE A 130 8.91 -3.68 1.63
C ILE A 130 8.81 -3.11 0.22
N GLU A 131 9.94 -2.84 -0.43
CA GLU A 131 10.00 -2.35 -1.80
C GLU A 131 9.41 -3.36 -2.80
N HIS A 132 9.64 -4.65 -2.59
CA HIS A 132 9.07 -5.69 -3.43
C HIS A 132 7.54 -5.72 -3.33
N VAL A 133 6.98 -5.73 -2.11
CA VAL A 133 5.51 -5.73 -1.90
C VAL A 133 4.88 -4.44 -2.43
N ALA A 134 5.48 -3.29 -2.14
CA ALA A 134 5.02 -2.00 -2.65
C ALA A 134 5.06 -1.93 -4.18
N GLY A 135 6.15 -2.40 -4.79
CA GLY A 135 6.31 -2.45 -6.24
C GLY A 135 5.28 -3.35 -6.92
N LEU A 136 5.02 -4.54 -6.38
CA LEU A 136 3.96 -5.43 -6.88
C LEU A 136 2.57 -4.79 -6.75
N THR A 137 2.30 -4.15 -5.63
CA THR A 137 1.03 -3.47 -5.38
C THR A 137 0.80 -2.34 -6.39
N LEU A 138 1.77 -1.46 -6.54
CA LEU A 138 1.70 -0.35 -7.49
C LEU A 138 1.60 -0.83 -8.93
N GLY A 139 2.41 -1.81 -9.33
CA GLY A 139 2.40 -2.36 -10.68
C GLY A 139 1.07 -3.03 -11.05
N THR A 140 0.45 -3.72 -10.11
CA THR A 140 -0.85 -4.37 -10.34
C THR A 140 -1.98 -3.35 -10.42
N ILE A 141 -2.03 -2.37 -9.52
CA ILE A 141 -3.03 -1.29 -9.59
C ILE A 141 -2.87 -0.50 -10.90
N LYS A 142 -1.64 -0.18 -11.30
CA LYS A 142 -1.36 0.46 -12.60
C LYS A 142 -1.96 -0.35 -13.75
N ALA A 143 -1.73 -1.65 -13.79
CA ALA A 143 -2.24 -2.52 -14.85
C ALA A 143 -3.77 -2.53 -14.91
N ILE A 144 -4.44 -2.56 -13.76
CA ILE A 144 -5.91 -2.51 -13.66
C ILE A 144 -6.44 -1.17 -14.19
N VAL A 145 -5.90 -0.07 -13.68
CA VAL A 145 -6.36 1.29 -14.05
C VAL A 145 -6.15 1.57 -15.54
N GLU A 146 -5.01 1.21 -16.09
CA GLU A 146 -4.69 1.44 -17.50
C GLU A 146 -5.50 0.55 -18.43
N ALA A 147 -5.79 -0.70 -18.05
CA ALA A 147 -6.67 -1.58 -18.81
C ALA A 147 -8.11 -1.04 -18.84
N GLU A 148 -8.64 -0.56 -17.72
CA GLU A 148 -9.96 0.07 -17.64
C GLU A 148 -10.04 1.35 -18.48
N ALA A 149 -9.03 2.20 -18.45
CA ALA A 149 -8.95 3.43 -19.24
C ALA A 149 -8.96 3.15 -20.74
N THR A 150 -8.25 2.12 -21.20
CA THR A 150 -8.22 1.69 -22.60
C THR A 150 -9.57 1.16 -23.05
N THR A 151 -10.26 0.38 -22.22
CA THR A 151 -11.60 -0.17 -22.52
C THR A 151 -12.66 0.95 -22.62
N GLY A 152 -12.58 1.97 -21.76
CA GLY A 152 -13.47 3.13 -21.79
C GLY A 152 -13.32 3.99 -23.06
N THR A 153 -12.15 4.02 -23.67
CA THR A 153 -11.90 4.79 -24.92
C THR A 153 -12.42 4.07 -26.16
N SER A 154 -12.58 2.76 -26.11
CA SER A 154 -13.07 1.96 -27.25
C SER A 154 -14.61 1.93 -27.38
N ALA A 155 -15.34 2.54 -26.45
CA ALA A 155 -16.81 2.56 -26.40
C ALA A 155 -17.43 3.87 -26.95
N THR A 156 -16.62 4.77 -27.54
CA THR A 156 -17.04 5.96 -28.31
C THR A 156 -16.61 5.81 -29.77
#